data_c96688c4fb783e3267192e2d136255d0
#
_entry.id   c96688c4fb783e3267192e2d136255d0
#
_cell.length_a   1.000
_cell.length_b   1.000
_cell.length_c   1.000
_cell.angle_alpha   90.00
_cell.angle_beta   90.00
_cell.angle_gamma   90.00
#
_symmetry.space_group_name_H-M   'P 1'
#
loop_
_entity.id
_entity.type
_entity.pdbx_description
1 polymer ?
#
loop_
_entity_poly.entity_id
_entity_poly.type
_entity_poly.pdbx_seq_one_letter_code
_entity_poly.pdbx_strand_id
1 'polypeptide(L)'
;MATTAQQSRAGVTLRQRLVGGVIGGVAGGLVFGAMMAMMGMLPMVAMVVGSKSVLVGFVYHMFNSVIIGALFGLIFGSLSRNYGQGALFGLVYGVIWWVLGPMILMPLLLGMGLQFGAAFTPPMLMSLAGHLAYGLITGLVYVGYSSR
;
A
#
# COMPACT_ATOMS: atom_id res chain seq x y z
N MET A 1 8.91 -17.89 -47.23
CA MET A 1 8.07 -16.80 -46.69
C MET A 1 7.79 -17.14 -45.25
N ALA A 2 8.52 -16.54 -44.34
CA ALA A 2 8.38 -16.77 -42.92
C ALA A 2 7.39 -15.72 -42.38
N THR A 3 6.19 -16.16 -42.04
CA THR A 3 5.21 -15.36 -41.29
C THR A 3 5.70 -15.33 -39.85
N THR A 4 6.43 -14.29 -39.50
CA THR A 4 6.72 -13.95 -38.12
C THR A 4 5.38 -13.63 -37.46
N ALA A 5 4.82 -14.60 -36.73
CA ALA A 5 3.72 -14.37 -35.83
C ALA A 5 4.17 -13.33 -34.80
N GLN A 6 3.72 -12.11 -35.01
CA GLN A 6 3.83 -11.01 -34.06
C GLN A 6 2.94 -11.38 -32.88
N GLN A 7 3.50 -12.14 -31.92
CA GLN A 7 2.88 -12.33 -30.60
C GLN A 7 2.77 -10.93 -29.99
N SER A 8 1.62 -10.30 -30.19
CA SER A 8 1.23 -9.14 -29.43
C SER A 8 1.30 -9.55 -27.96
N ARG A 9 2.28 -9.04 -27.22
CA ARG A 9 2.28 -9.13 -25.76
C ARG A 9 1.01 -8.45 -25.29
N ALA A 10 -0.02 -9.26 -25.04
CA ALA A 10 -1.27 -8.76 -24.47
C ALA A 10 -0.90 -8.03 -23.18
N GLY A 11 -1.16 -6.74 -23.13
CA GLY A 11 -0.91 -5.93 -21.94
C GLY A 11 -1.71 -6.48 -20.76
N VAL A 12 -1.20 -6.31 -19.55
CA VAL A 12 -1.89 -6.73 -18.32
C VAL A 12 -3.31 -6.16 -18.30
N THR A 13 -4.32 -7.01 -18.19
CA THR A 13 -5.73 -6.60 -18.23
C THR A 13 -6.10 -5.80 -16.98
N LEU A 14 -7.17 -5.00 -17.05
CA LEU A 14 -7.68 -4.24 -15.90
C LEU A 14 -7.99 -5.16 -14.70
N ARG A 15 -8.58 -6.34 -14.97
CA ARG A 15 -8.85 -7.35 -13.94
C ARG A 15 -7.57 -7.83 -13.26
N GLN A 16 -6.54 -8.15 -14.04
CA GLN A 16 -5.24 -8.58 -13.50
C GLN A 16 -4.59 -7.47 -12.66
N ARG A 17 -4.71 -6.21 -13.09
CA ARG A 17 -4.19 -5.04 -12.33
C ARG A 17 -4.90 -4.90 -10.99
N LEU A 18 -6.24 -4.98 -10.96
CA LEU A 18 -7.03 -4.90 -9.73
C LEU A 18 -6.71 -6.07 -8.79
N VAL A 19 -6.82 -7.30 -9.29
CA VAL A 19 -6.60 -8.51 -8.45
C VAL A 19 -5.17 -8.57 -7.95
N GLY A 20 -4.17 -8.33 -8.80
CA GLY A 20 -2.77 -8.29 -8.39
C GLY A 20 -2.49 -7.20 -7.35
N GLY A 21 -3.10 -6.01 -7.52
CA GLY A 21 -3.03 -4.94 -6.54
C GLY A 21 -3.66 -5.30 -5.20
N VAL A 22 -4.84 -5.92 -5.20
CA VAL A 22 -5.51 -6.40 -3.97
C VAL A 22 -4.66 -7.44 -3.25
N ILE A 23 -4.14 -8.45 -3.98
CA ILE A 23 -3.28 -9.49 -3.37
C ILE A 23 -2.02 -8.86 -2.77
N GLY A 24 -1.38 -7.95 -3.50
CA GLY A 24 -0.23 -7.19 -3.02
C GLY A 24 -0.56 -6.36 -1.78
N GLY A 25 -1.70 -5.65 -1.82
CA GLY A 25 -2.18 -4.84 -0.70
C GLY A 25 -2.49 -5.66 0.56
N VAL A 26 -3.08 -6.86 0.39
CA VAL A 26 -3.29 -7.79 1.52
C VAL A 26 -1.95 -8.24 2.11
N ALA A 27 -1.01 -8.67 1.26
CA ALA A 27 0.30 -9.12 1.73
C ALA A 27 1.08 -7.99 2.43
N GLY A 28 1.17 -6.81 1.83
CA GLY A 28 1.80 -5.64 2.44
C GLY A 28 1.07 -5.18 3.71
N GLY A 29 -0.27 -5.21 3.68
CA GLY A 29 -1.11 -4.85 4.81
C GLY A 29 -0.94 -5.76 6.03
N LEU A 30 -0.79 -7.07 5.83
CA LEU A 30 -0.51 -8.01 6.93
C LEU A 30 0.82 -7.69 7.61
N VAL A 31 1.88 -7.45 6.83
CA VAL A 31 3.19 -7.10 7.38
C VAL A 31 3.15 -5.76 8.11
N PHE A 32 2.59 -4.72 7.48
CA PHE A 32 2.49 -3.41 8.12
C PHE A 32 1.55 -3.44 9.34
N GLY A 33 0.43 -4.18 9.26
CA GLY A 33 -0.48 -4.37 10.40
C GLY A 33 0.20 -5.04 11.59
N ALA A 34 1.05 -6.05 11.34
CA ALA A 34 1.87 -6.67 12.38
C ALA A 34 2.87 -5.67 12.99
N MET A 35 3.54 -4.86 12.17
CA MET A 35 4.42 -3.79 12.66
C MET A 35 3.65 -2.79 13.53
N MET A 36 2.46 -2.34 13.10
CA MET A 36 1.62 -1.44 13.90
C MET A 36 1.14 -2.07 15.21
N ALA A 37 0.85 -3.37 15.21
CA ALA A 37 0.50 -4.10 16.44
C ALA A 37 1.66 -4.08 17.44
N MET A 38 2.87 -4.37 16.99
CA MET A 38 4.08 -4.33 17.82
C MET A 38 4.40 -2.91 18.35
N MET A 39 4.09 -1.88 17.58
CA MET A 39 4.30 -0.49 17.94
C MET A 39 3.15 0.11 18.78
N GLY A 40 2.07 -0.63 19.04
CA GLY A 40 0.90 -0.14 19.76
C GLY A 40 0.10 0.95 19.00
N MET A 41 0.19 1.01 17.69
CA MET A 41 -0.43 2.07 16.85
C MET A 41 -1.87 1.75 16.43
N LEU A 42 -2.31 0.49 16.50
CA LEU A 42 -3.64 0.07 16.04
C LEU A 42 -4.81 0.78 16.76
N PRO A 43 -4.76 1.07 18.08
CA PRO A 43 -5.83 1.84 18.72
C PRO A 43 -6.03 3.23 18.12
N MET A 44 -4.95 3.91 17.71
CA MET A 44 -5.04 5.21 17.04
C MET A 44 -5.72 5.10 15.67
N VAL A 45 -5.43 4.03 14.92
CA VAL A 45 -6.11 3.74 13.65
C VAL A 45 -7.60 3.47 13.88
N ALA A 46 -7.96 2.76 14.97
CA ALA A 46 -9.35 2.49 15.33
C ALA A 46 -10.15 3.77 15.69
N MET A 47 -9.47 4.80 16.17
CA MET A 47 -10.14 6.08 16.52
C MET A 47 -10.81 6.75 15.32
N VAL A 48 -10.33 6.51 14.11
CA VAL A 48 -10.96 7.03 12.87
C VAL A 48 -12.40 6.55 12.73
N VAL A 49 -12.70 5.36 13.26
CA VAL A 49 -14.06 4.77 13.25
C VAL A 49 -14.71 4.79 14.66
N GLY A 50 -14.24 5.67 15.55
CA GLY A 50 -14.82 5.85 16.88
C GLY A 50 -14.51 4.74 17.88
N SER A 51 -13.47 3.92 17.66
CA SER A 51 -13.08 2.80 18.54
C SER A 51 -11.65 2.99 19.06
N LYS A 52 -11.28 2.26 20.12
CA LYS A 52 -9.90 2.11 20.61
C LYS A 52 -9.44 0.66 20.61
N SER A 53 -10.24 -0.23 20.03
CA SER A 53 -9.93 -1.66 19.96
C SER A 53 -8.81 -1.94 18.97
N VAL A 54 -7.81 -2.70 19.40
CA VAL A 54 -6.72 -3.19 18.54
C VAL A 54 -7.28 -3.98 17.35
N LEU A 55 -8.28 -4.83 17.59
CA LEU A 55 -8.91 -5.62 16.54
C LEU A 55 -9.63 -4.75 15.51
N VAL A 56 -10.39 -3.76 15.96
CA VAL A 56 -11.06 -2.80 15.06
C VAL A 56 -10.03 -2.03 14.24
N GLY A 57 -8.94 -1.58 14.87
CA GLY A 57 -7.85 -0.91 14.17
C GLY A 57 -7.19 -1.79 13.10
N PHE A 58 -6.97 -3.07 13.41
CA PHE A 58 -6.41 -4.01 12.45
C PHE A 58 -7.36 -4.27 11.27
N VAL A 59 -8.64 -4.51 11.54
CA VAL A 59 -9.65 -4.72 10.47
C VAL A 59 -9.77 -3.49 9.58
N TYR A 60 -9.84 -2.29 10.17
CA TYR A 60 -9.90 -1.05 9.40
C TYR A 60 -8.62 -0.82 8.58
N HIS A 61 -7.44 -1.11 9.15
CA HIS A 61 -6.18 -1.06 8.43
C HIS A 61 -6.17 -2.04 7.23
N MET A 62 -6.63 -3.29 7.42
CA MET A 62 -6.70 -4.27 6.33
C MET A 62 -7.69 -3.86 5.24
N PHE A 63 -8.83 -3.27 5.61
CA PHE A 63 -9.78 -2.71 4.64
C PHE A 63 -9.12 -1.62 3.77
N ASN A 64 -8.43 -0.67 4.40
CA ASN A 64 -7.67 0.35 3.68
C ASN A 64 -6.57 -0.26 2.81
N SER A 65 -5.86 -1.28 3.32
CA SER A 65 -4.78 -1.95 2.59
C SER A 65 -5.26 -2.61 1.30
N VAL A 66 -6.46 -3.18 1.29
CA VAL A 66 -7.08 -3.75 0.08
C VAL A 66 -7.38 -2.65 -0.94
N ILE A 67 -8.00 -1.55 -0.52
CA ILE A 67 -8.33 -0.42 -1.40
C ILE A 67 -7.06 0.20 -1.96
N ILE A 68 -6.09 0.50 -1.10
CA ILE A 68 -4.81 1.11 -1.46
C ILE A 68 -4.03 0.19 -2.40
N GLY A 69 -4.04 -1.12 -2.15
CA GLY A 69 -3.43 -2.10 -3.05
C GLY A 69 -4.11 -2.16 -4.43
N ALA A 70 -5.44 -2.11 -4.49
CA ALA A 70 -6.18 -2.03 -5.74
C ALA A 70 -5.80 -0.76 -6.53
N LEU A 71 -5.70 0.38 -5.86
CA LEU A 71 -5.25 1.65 -6.45
C LEU A 71 -3.81 1.56 -6.98
N PHE A 72 -2.90 0.88 -6.28
CA PHE A 72 -1.55 0.61 -6.79
C PHE A 72 -1.61 -0.13 -8.13
N GLY A 73 -2.40 -1.20 -8.22
CA GLY A 73 -2.58 -1.96 -9.45
C GLY A 73 -3.14 -1.11 -10.59
N LEU A 74 -4.08 -0.20 -10.31
CA LEU A 74 -4.65 0.71 -11.30
C LEU A 74 -3.65 1.76 -11.79
N ILE A 75 -2.90 2.39 -10.89
CA ILE A 75 -2.04 3.53 -11.19
C ILE A 75 -0.69 3.06 -11.71
N PHE A 76 -0.03 2.16 -10.97
CA PHE A 76 1.35 1.72 -11.25
C PHE A 76 1.44 0.35 -11.91
N GLY A 77 0.34 -0.39 -12.04
CA GLY A 77 0.37 -1.76 -12.55
C GLY A 77 0.91 -1.88 -13.98
N SER A 78 0.59 -0.94 -14.87
CA SER A 78 1.12 -0.92 -16.23
C SER A 78 2.61 -0.57 -16.31
N LEU A 79 3.15 0.09 -15.28
CA LEU A 79 4.54 0.50 -15.17
C LEU A 79 5.40 -0.55 -14.46
N SER A 80 4.79 -1.39 -13.61
CA SER A 80 5.47 -2.42 -12.81
C SER A 80 5.61 -3.74 -13.59
N ARG A 81 6.49 -3.77 -14.59
CA ARG A 81 6.67 -4.91 -15.51
C ARG A 81 7.70 -5.93 -15.05
N ASN A 82 8.55 -5.57 -14.10
CA ASN A 82 9.57 -6.42 -13.49
C ASN A 82 9.75 -6.07 -12.02
N TYR A 83 10.44 -6.93 -11.27
CA TYR A 83 10.62 -6.76 -9.84
C TYR A 83 11.32 -5.45 -9.44
N GLY A 84 12.28 -4.96 -10.24
CA GLY A 84 12.94 -3.67 -9.99
C GLY A 84 11.97 -2.50 -10.09
N GLN A 85 11.12 -2.49 -11.11
CA GLN A 85 10.05 -1.48 -11.27
C GLN A 85 8.98 -1.63 -10.19
N GLY A 86 8.57 -2.86 -9.87
CA GLY A 86 7.62 -3.14 -8.78
C GLY A 86 8.12 -2.62 -7.44
N ALA A 87 9.41 -2.86 -7.14
CA ALA A 87 10.04 -2.33 -5.92
C ALA A 87 10.09 -0.80 -5.93
N LEU A 88 10.56 -0.18 -7.01
CA LEU A 88 10.67 1.26 -7.13
C LEU A 88 9.31 1.95 -6.98
N PHE A 89 8.32 1.56 -7.79
CA PHE A 89 7.00 2.16 -7.72
C PHE A 89 6.27 1.83 -6.41
N GLY A 90 6.52 0.65 -5.84
CA GLY A 90 6.03 0.30 -4.51
C GLY A 90 6.59 1.22 -3.42
N LEU A 91 7.89 1.47 -3.41
CA LEU A 91 8.52 2.39 -2.44
C LEU A 91 8.01 3.83 -2.60
N VAL A 92 7.93 4.34 -3.84
CA VAL A 92 7.35 5.66 -4.13
C VAL A 92 5.91 5.74 -3.63
N TYR A 93 5.12 4.70 -3.87
CA TYR A 93 3.74 4.61 -3.42
C TYR A 93 3.62 4.57 -1.89
N GLY A 94 4.54 3.87 -1.23
CA GLY A 94 4.65 3.89 0.24
C GLY A 94 4.89 5.28 0.79
N VAL A 95 5.81 6.06 0.20
CA VAL A 95 6.04 7.46 0.59
C VAL A 95 4.80 8.32 0.36
N ILE A 96 4.12 8.16 -0.78
CA ILE A 96 2.88 8.91 -1.08
C ILE A 96 1.84 8.66 0.02
N TRP A 97 1.61 7.40 0.40
CA TRP A 97 0.64 7.06 1.44
C TRP A 97 1.08 7.44 2.85
N TRP A 98 2.38 7.48 3.11
CA TRP A 98 2.90 8.03 4.36
C TRP A 98 2.60 9.53 4.50
N VAL A 99 2.67 10.29 3.42
CA VAL A 99 2.27 11.70 3.44
C VAL A 99 0.74 11.82 3.54
N LEU A 100 0.00 11.11 2.67
CA LEU A 100 -1.46 11.21 2.63
C LEU A 100 -2.13 10.65 3.88
N GLY A 101 -1.69 9.51 4.39
CA GLY A 101 -2.31 8.82 5.53
C GLY A 101 -2.08 9.56 6.86
N PRO A 102 -0.92 9.40 7.49
CA PRO A 102 -0.68 9.91 8.85
C PRO A 102 -0.44 11.42 8.94
N MET A 103 -0.10 12.10 7.85
CA MET A 103 0.11 13.57 7.91
C MET A 103 -1.11 14.37 7.49
N ILE A 104 -1.99 13.82 6.66
CA ILE A 104 -3.14 14.55 6.10
C ILE A 104 -4.46 13.91 6.52
N LEU A 105 -4.78 12.73 5.98
CA LEU A 105 -6.14 12.15 6.07
C LEU A 105 -6.50 11.79 7.50
N MET A 106 -5.66 11.00 8.18
CA MET A 106 -5.94 10.54 9.53
C MET A 106 -6.04 11.69 10.54
N PRO A 107 -5.10 12.67 10.59
CA PRO A 107 -5.21 13.80 11.49
C PRO A 107 -6.42 14.68 11.20
N LEU A 108 -6.79 14.89 9.94
CA LEU A 108 -7.99 15.64 9.59
C LEU A 108 -9.26 14.94 10.06
N LEU A 109 -9.36 13.61 9.88
CA LEU A 109 -10.50 12.82 10.36
C LEU A 109 -10.61 12.82 11.89
N LEU A 110 -9.49 12.97 12.59
CA LEU A 110 -9.44 13.05 14.06
C LEU A 110 -9.54 14.50 14.60
N GLY A 111 -9.68 15.49 13.73
CA GLY A 111 -9.75 16.91 14.15
C GLY A 111 -8.44 17.50 14.66
N MET A 112 -7.30 16.87 14.34
CA MET A 112 -5.96 17.27 14.83
C MET A 112 -5.24 18.27 13.93
N GLY A 113 -5.79 18.56 12.73
CA GLY A 113 -5.10 19.36 11.72
C GLY A 113 -3.93 18.64 11.05
N LEU A 114 -3.26 19.31 10.11
CA LEU A 114 -2.15 18.74 9.34
C LEU A 114 -0.92 18.50 10.22
N GLN A 115 -0.23 17.37 10.01
CA GLN A 115 0.88 16.91 10.86
C GLN A 115 2.26 16.96 10.15
N PHE A 116 2.48 17.86 9.21
CA PHE A 116 3.77 17.97 8.52
C PHE A 116 4.94 18.32 9.45
N GLY A 117 4.69 19.10 10.51
CA GLY A 117 5.70 19.43 11.51
C GLY A 117 6.20 18.22 12.32
N ALA A 118 5.43 17.12 12.34
CA ALA A 118 5.80 15.90 13.03
C ALA A 118 6.57 14.90 12.15
N ALA A 119 6.82 15.20 10.87
CA ALA A 119 7.36 14.26 9.88
C ALA A 119 8.62 13.52 10.33
N PHE A 120 9.50 14.18 11.06
CA PHE A 120 10.78 13.61 11.51
C PHE A 120 10.78 13.15 12.96
N THR A 121 9.62 13.07 13.62
CA THR A 121 9.51 12.47 14.94
C THR A 121 9.68 10.95 14.88
N PRO A 122 10.19 10.29 15.94
CA PRO A 122 10.37 8.84 15.94
C PRO A 122 9.11 8.04 15.56
N PRO A 123 7.89 8.34 16.09
CA PRO A 123 6.69 7.63 15.66
C PRO A 123 6.39 7.78 14.17
N MET A 124 6.62 8.96 13.59
CA MET A 124 6.35 9.23 12.19
C MET A 124 7.37 8.55 11.27
N LEU A 125 8.64 8.46 11.69
CA LEU A 125 9.67 7.69 10.99
C LEU A 125 9.41 6.18 11.06
N MET A 126 8.91 5.66 12.17
CA MET A 126 8.47 4.27 12.28
C MET A 126 7.26 4.00 11.34
N SER A 127 6.34 4.95 11.26
CA SER A 127 5.23 4.90 10.31
C SER A 127 5.73 4.90 8.85
N LEU A 128 6.76 5.69 8.53
CA LEU A 128 7.42 5.66 7.20
C LEU A 128 7.96 4.28 6.89
N ALA A 129 8.68 3.65 7.82
CA ALA A 129 9.20 2.29 7.63
C ALA A 129 8.08 1.29 7.31
N GLY A 130 6.94 1.38 8.01
CA GLY A 130 5.75 0.56 7.74
C GLY A 130 5.16 0.80 6.36
N HIS A 131 5.04 2.06 5.94
CA HIS A 131 4.53 2.41 4.61
C HIS A 131 5.48 1.97 3.48
N LEU A 132 6.79 2.08 3.69
CA LEU A 132 7.80 1.57 2.75
C LEU A 132 7.73 0.04 2.63
N ALA A 133 7.61 -0.67 3.75
CA ALA A 133 7.42 -2.13 3.74
C ALA A 133 6.13 -2.53 3.03
N TYR A 134 5.02 -1.84 3.32
CA TYR A 134 3.74 -2.04 2.64
C TYR A 134 3.87 -1.86 1.11
N GLY A 135 4.42 -0.73 0.69
CA GLY A 135 4.54 -0.40 -0.73
C GLY A 135 5.47 -1.37 -1.47
N LEU A 136 6.64 -1.66 -0.88
CA LEU A 136 7.61 -2.60 -1.44
C LEU A 136 6.98 -3.99 -1.65
N ILE A 137 6.33 -4.54 -0.63
CA ILE A 137 5.69 -5.86 -0.69
C ILE A 137 4.56 -5.83 -1.72
N THR A 138 3.71 -4.80 -1.70
CA THR A 138 2.63 -4.63 -2.66
C THR A 138 3.14 -4.67 -4.09
N GLY A 139 4.21 -3.92 -4.39
CA GLY A 139 4.80 -3.85 -5.73
C GLY A 139 5.44 -5.18 -6.17
N LEU A 140 6.18 -5.85 -5.29
CA LEU A 140 6.82 -7.14 -5.59
C LEU A 140 5.77 -8.25 -5.81
N VAL A 141 4.77 -8.34 -4.93
CA VAL A 141 3.68 -9.34 -5.03
C VAL A 141 2.83 -9.09 -6.27
N TYR A 142 2.55 -7.81 -6.58
CA TYR A 142 1.87 -7.43 -7.81
C TYR A 142 2.58 -7.98 -9.05
N VAL A 143 3.91 -7.75 -9.16
CA VAL A 143 4.70 -8.25 -10.30
C VAL A 143 4.68 -9.77 -10.34
N GLY A 144 4.88 -10.46 -9.21
CA GLY A 144 4.83 -11.92 -9.14
C GLY A 144 3.49 -12.51 -9.57
N TYR A 145 2.38 -11.80 -9.33
CA TYR A 145 1.05 -12.19 -9.80
C TYR A 145 0.85 -11.91 -11.30
N SER A 146 1.23 -10.72 -11.76
CA SER A 146 0.97 -10.26 -13.14
C SER A 146 1.92 -10.86 -14.19
N SER A 147 3.00 -11.49 -13.78
CA SER A 147 3.95 -12.19 -14.65
C SER A 147 3.55 -13.64 -14.99
N ARG A 148 2.45 -14.11 -14.45
CA ARG A 148 1.85 -15.43 -14.74
C ARG A 148 0.85 -15.32 -15.87
#